data_e951fbf9142cc287c359dd1f01c4a0fd
#
_entry.id   e951fbf9142cc287c359dd1f01c4a0fd
#
_cell.length_a   1.000
_cell.length_b   1.000
_cell.length_c   1.000
_cell.angle_alpha   90.00
_cell.angle_beta   90.00
_cell.angle_gamma   90.00
#
_symmetry.space_group_name_H-M   'P 1'
#
loop_
_entity.id
_entity.type
_entity.pdbx_description
1 polymer ?
#
loop_
_entity_poly.entity_id
_entity_poly.type
_entity_poly.pdbx_seq_one_letter_code
_entity_poly.pdbx_strand_id
1 'polypeptide(L)'
;MAVIAYQYRGDLVDQIHRGHIAVTDHTGRILWKLGDPERLTFARSSAKPLQAIPVAESGALEHYGITPQELAVICSSHNGEPFHVKAVESILHKAGLSPDQLCCGSEYPMYVPAEDALKIAGIPRAPIYCDCSGKHAGMLITARHLGESLEGYTALEHPVQQRILSVFAEMCGVETSDVQLAVDGCGVPVHALPLYRLAQCYARMSLPTLFAPTRAATLRRITSAMTAHPEMVAGTDRICTQLMAAFGDRIFCKSGASAFYAVGIKDKGIGIALKMEDGASSIVPYAILSVLTQLGVITPEEACSLPRYHDKNLYNNHHAVVGRTELAFQLEQVC
;
A
#
# COMPACT_ATOMS: atom_id res chain seq x y z
N MET A 1 -21.67 8.15 5.74
CA MET A 1 -20.36 8.84 5.58
C MET A 1 -20.12 9.73 6.78
N ALA A 2 -19.02 9.56 7.48
CA ALA A 2 -18.64 10.42 8.60
C ALA A 2 -17.65 11.51 8.14
N VAL A 3 -17.63 12.65 8.80
CA VAL A 3 -16.62 13.68 8.59
C VAL A 3 -15.32 13.22 9.24
N ILE A 4 -14.23 13.31 8.50
CA ILE A 4 -12.88 13.00 8.98
C ILE A 4 -12.13 14.29 9.28
N ALA A 5 -12.22 15.28 8.39
CA ALA A 5 -11.53 16.55 8.56
C ALA A 5 -12.29 17.71 7.92
N TYR A 6 -12.06 18.88 8.48
CA TYR A 6 -12.35 20.18 7.87
C TYR A 6 -11.05 20.83 7.44
N GLN A 7 -11.06 21.48 6.29
CA GLN A 7 -10.03 22.46 5.93
C GLN A 7 -10.64 23.85 5.97
N TYR A 8 -9.96 24.73 6.69
CA TYR A 8 -10.36 26.11 6.85
C TYR A 8 -9.51 27.03 6.00
N ARG A 9 -10.12 28.12 5.52
CA ARG A 9 -9.42 29.28 5.00
C ARG A 9 -9.79 30.48 5.87
N GLY A 10 -8.82 30.98 6.63
CA GLY A 10 -9.14 31.82 7.77
C GLY A 10 -10.05 31.05 8.74
N ASP A 11 -11.20 31.61 9.07
CA ASP A 11 -12.19 30.98 9.97
C ASP A 11 -13.36 30.30 9.25
N LEU A 12 -13.37 30.31 7.91
CA LEU A 12 -14.43 29.69 7.12
C LEU A 12 -14.04 28.28 6.70
N VAL A 13 -14.98 27.35 6.77
CA VAL A 13 -14.81 26.01 6.23
C VAL A 13 -14.78 26.08 4.70
N ASP A 14 -13.65 25.71 4.13
CA ASP A 14 -13.41 25.68 2.68
C ASP A 14 -13.68 24.29 2.10
N GLN A 15 -13.26 23.21 2.81
CA GLN A 15 -13.48 21.83 2.38
C GLN A 15 -13.91 20.93 3.55
N ILE A 16 -14.74 19.94 3.24
CA ILE A 16 -15.20 18.91 4.18
C ILE A 16 -14.81 17.55 3.62
N HIS A 17 -13.89 16.87 4.29
CA HIS A 17 -13.43 15.54 3.92
C HIS A 17 -14.18 14.46 4.70
N ARG A 18 -14.81 13.56 3.97
CA ARG A 18 -15.60 12.45 4.54
C ARG A 18 -14.98 11.11 4.19
N GLY A 19 -15.24 10.12 5.01
CA GLY A 19 -14.72 8.78 4.75
C GLY A 19 -15.22 7.72 5.72
N HIS A 20 -14.52 6.59 5.68
CA HIS A 20 -14.82 5.40 6.45
C HIS A 20 -13.52 4.80 7.00
N ILE A 21 -13.60 4.27 8.21
CA ILE A 21 -12.50 3.57 8.86
C ILE A 21 -13.06 2.28 9.46
N ALA A 22 -12.36 1.18 9.25
CA ALA A 22 -12.61 -0.10 9.89
C ALA A 22 -11.33 -0.56 10.60
N VAL A 23 -11.48 -0.98 11.85
CA VAL A 23 -10.44 -1.66 12.64
C VAL A 23 -10.97 -3.02 13.00
N THR A 24 -10.28 -4.08 12.59
CA THR A 24 -10.75 -5.46 12.79
C THR A 24 -9.67 -6.32 13.45
N ASP A 25 -10.11 -7.39 14.07
CA ASP A 25 -9.23 -8.50 14.43
C ASP A 25 -9.06 -9.46 13.23
N HIS A 26 -8.22 -10.48 13.44
CA HIS A 26 -7.91 -11.50 12.41
C HIS A 26 -9.11 -12.39 12.04
N THR A 27 -10.18 -12.42 12.85
CA THR A 27 -11.41 -13.16 12.53
C THR A 27 -12.36 -12.35 11.64
N GLY A 28 -12.12 -11.03 11.49
CA GLY A 28 -12.97 -10.09 10.77
C GLY A 28 -13.98 -9.39 11.67
N ARG A 29 -13.94 -9.61 13.00
CA ARG A 29 -14.77 -8.85 13.94
C ARG A 29 -14.31 -7.39 13.94
N ILE A 30 -15.26 -6.49 13.75
CA ILE A 30 -15.03 -5.05 13.80
C ILE A 30 -14.86 -4.65 15.26
N LEU A 31 -13.71 -4.08 15.61
CA LEU A 31 -13.37 -3.61 16.97
C LEU A 31 -13.71 -2.13 17.14
N TRP A 32 -13.38 -1.33 16.11
CA TRP A 32 -13.73 0.10 16.03
C TRP A 32 -14.09 0.44 14.61
N LYS A 33 -14.89 1.48 14.44
CA LYS A 33 -15.30 1.98 13.15
C LYS A 33 -15.45 3.50 13.14
N LEU A 34 -15.49 4.06 11.93
CA LEU A 34 -16.02 5.38 11.62
C LEU A 34 -16.77 5.28 10.29
N GLY A 35 -17.99 5.80 10.26
CA GLY A 35 -18.86 5.68 9.08
C GLY A 35 -19.29 4.24 8.80
N ASP A 36 -19.21 3.79 7.56
CA ASP A 36 -19.70 2.48 7.12
C ASP A 36 -18.53 1.51 6.85
N PRO A 37 -18.31 0.49 7.70
CA PRO A 37 -17.27 -0.51 7.50
C PRO A 37 -17.61 -1.52 6.38
N GLU A 38 -18.89 -1.64 5.99
CA GLU A 38 -19.35 -2.51 4.90
C GLU A 38 -19.19 -1.87 3.51
N ARG A 39 -18.77 -0.61 3.45
CA ARG A 39 -18.60 0.09 2.18
C ARG A 39 -17.68 -0.70 1.25
N LEU A 40 -18.22 -1.11 0.09
CA LEU A 40 -17.45 -1.80 -0.94
C LEU A 40 -16.31 -0.91 -1.44
N THR A 41 -15.09 -1.41 -1.36
CA THR A 41 -13.88 -0.60 -1.57
C THR A 41 -12.85 -1.39 -2.38
N PHE A 42 -12.28 -0.77 -3.40
CA PHE A 42 -11.10 -1.32 -4.08
C PHE A 42 -9.86 -1.19 -3.19
N ALA A 43 -9.15 -2.30 -2.99
CA ALA A 43 -7.89 -2.32 -2.25
C ALA A 43 -6.78 -1.49 -2.92
N ARG A 44 -6.82 -1.39 -4.25
CA ARG A 44 -5.80 -0.69 -5.05
C ARG A 44 -4.39 -1.16 -4.67
N SER A 45 -3.45 -0.26 -4.64
CA SER A 45 -2.04 -0.58 -4.32
C SER A 45 -1.79 -1.10 -2.90
N SER A 46 -2.77 -1.06 -1.99
CA SER A 46 -2.61 -1.72 -0.69
C SER A 46 -2.66 -3.25 -0.80
N ALA A 47 -3.13 -3.80 -1.92
CA ALA A 47 -3.07 -5.24 -2.17
C ALA A 47 -1.65 -5.76 -2.50
N LYS A 48 -0.68 -4.89 -2.80
CA LYS A 48 0.64 -5.31 -3.29
C LYS A 48 1.41 -6.22 -2.32
N PRO A 49 1.40 -6.02 -1.00
CA PRO A 49 1.99 -6.99 -0.07
C PRO A 49 1.32 -8.37 -0.11
N LEU A 50 -0.01 -8.43 -0.35
CA LEU A 50 -0.73 -9.69 -0.55
C LEU A 50 -0.37 -10.33 -1.89
N GLN A 51 -0.23 -9.53 -2.94
CA GLN A 51 0.20 -9.98 -4.28
C GLN A 51 1.64 -10.53 -4.27
N ALA A 52 2.48 -10.08 -3.33
CA ALA A 52 3.83 -10.61 -3.14
C ALA A 52 3.86 -11.99 -2.44
N ILE A 53 2.77 -12.43 -1.80
CA ILE A 53 2.72 -13.73 -1.12
C ILE A 53 2.95 -14.88 -2.12
N PRO A 54 2.19 -15.00 -3.23
CA PRO A 54 2.44 -16.09 -4.19
C PRO A 54 3.79 -15.96 -4.88
N VAL A 55 4.36 -14.76 -5.02
CA VAL A 55 5.74 -14.59 -5.51
C VAL A 55 6.74 -15.25 -4.56
N ALA A 56 6.59 -14.99 -3.25
CA ALA A 56 7.49 -15.57 -2.24
C ALA A 56 7.29 -17.09 -2.07
N GLU A 57 6.06 -17.57 -2.21
CA GLU A 57 5.75 -19.00 -2.06
C GLU A 57 6.06 -19.84 -3.30
N SER A 58 6.26 -19.22 -4.46
CA SER A 58 6.63 -19.92 -5.68
C SER A 58 8.05 -20.50 -5.69
N GLY A 59 8.92 -20.02 -4.78
CA GLY A 59 10.36 -20.33 -4.81
C GLY A 59 11.18 -19.38 -5.70
N ALA A 60 10.54 -18.48 -6.43
CA ALA A 60 11.24 -17.53 -7.33
C ALA A 60 12.22 -16.62 -6.60
N LEU A 61 11.91 -16.22 -5.34
CA LEU A 61 12.80 -15.36 -4.56
C LEU A 61 14.16 -16.02 -4.29
N GLU A 62 14.16 -17.30 -3.92
CA GLU A 62 15.37 -18.09 -3.66
C GLU A 62 16.11 -18.37 -4.96
N HIS A 63 15.38 -18.83 -5.99
CA HIS A 63 15.95 -19.22 -7.28
C HIS A 63 16.72 -18.09 -7.95
N TYR A 64 16.17 -16.86 -7.91
CA TYR A 64 16.79 -15.68 -8.52
C TYR A 64 17.63 -14.85 -7.53
N GLY A 65 17.75 -15.26 -6.27
CA GLY A 65 18.51 -14.52 -5.27
C GLY A 65 17.95 -13.13 -5.00
N ILE A 66 16.63 -13.01 -4.86
CA ILE A 66 15.95 -11.73 -4.59
C ILE A 66 16.24 -11.27 -3.17
N THR A 67 16.79 -10.08 -3.05
CA THR A 67 17.17 -9.47 -1.75
C THR A 67 15.96 -8.91 -0.99
N PRO A 68 16.07 -8.61 0.31
CA PRO A 68 15.01 -7.93 1.06
C PRO A 68 14.60 -6.59 0.47
N GLN A 69 15.55 -5.79 -0.05
CA GLN A 69 15.24 -4.53 -0.74
C GLN A 69 14.40 -4.73 -2.00
N GLU A 70 14.75 -5.73 -2.81
CA GLU A 70 14.01 -6.09 -4.01
C GLU A 70 12.62 -6.63 -3.66
N LEU A 71 12.48 -7.41 -2.58
CA LEU A 71 11.17 -7.84 -2.11
C LEU A 71 10.30 -6.65 -1.63
N ALA A 72 10.92 -5.67 -0.98
CA ALA A 72 10.21 -4.44 -0.59
C ALA A 72 9.70 -3.66 -1.81
N VAL A 73 10.49 -3.58 -2.91
CA VAL A 73 10.02 -2.93 -4.14
C VAL A 73 8.95 -3.75 -4.88
N ILE A 74 8.93 -5.07 -4.76
CA ILE A 74 7.81 -5.90 -5.26
C ILE A 74 6.50 -5.54 -4.54
N CYS A 75 6.55 -5.15 -3.26
CA CYS A 75 5.39 -4.68 -2.49
C CYS A 75 5.05 -3.19 -2.70
N SER A 76 5.79 -2.46 -3.53
CA SER A 76 5.80 -1.01 -3.57
C SER A 76 4.72 -0.37 -4.44
N SER A 77 4.47 0.90 -4.13
CA SER A 77 4.04 1.92 -5.09
C SER A 77 5.06 3.03 -5.03
N HIS A 78 6.19 2.77 -5.66
CA HIS A 78 7.36 3.64 -5.56
C HIS A 78 7.19 4.91 -6.40
N ASN A 79 7.88 5.96 -6.01
CA ASN A 79 7.83 7.22 -6.74
C ASN A 79 8.90 7.34 -7.87
N GLY A 80 9.55 6.23 -8.24
CA GLY A 80 10.45 6.16 -9.39
C GLY A 80 11.82 6.80 -9.16
N GLU A 81 12.28 6.90 -7.91
CA GLU A 81 13.65 7.35 -7.62
C GLU A 81 14.70 6.38 -8.19
N PRO A 82 15.93 6.82 -8.46
CA PRO A 82 16.95 5.99 -9.09
C PRO A 82 17.21 4.63 -8.41
N PHE A 83 17.09 4.57 -7.08
CA PHE A 83 17.28 3.32 -6.34
C PHE A 83 16.11 2.33 -6.55
N HIS A 84 14.88 2.82 -6.79
CA HIS A 84 13.75 1.96 -7.15
C HIS A 84 13.97 1.36 -8.54
N VAL A 85 14.28 2.19 -9.51
CA VAL A 85 14.54 1.78 -10.90
C VAL A 85 15.63 0.71 -10.93
N LYS A 86 16.77 0.98 -10.25
CA LYS A 86 17.88 0.02 -10.14
C LYS A 86 17.46 -1.31 -9.50
N ALA A 87 16.60 -1.29 -8.49
CA ALA A 87 16.12 -2.52 -7.87
C ALA A 87 15.22 -3.32 -8.80
N VAL A 88 14.31 -2.66 -9.54
CA VAL A 88 13.46 -3.34 -10.53
C VAL A 88 14.28 -3.90 -11.69
N GLU A 89 15.25 -3.15 -12.22
CA GLU A 89 16.20 -3.63 -13.24
C GLU A 89 16.96 -4.88 -12.74
N SER A 90 17.44 -4.84 -11.50
CA SER A 90 18.13 -5.98 -10.88
C SER A 90 17.26 -7.22 -10.82
N ILE A 91 15.98 -7.10 -10.38
CA ILE A 91 15.03 -8.21 -10.34
C ILE A 91 14.88 -8.84 -11.73
N LEU A 92 14.62 -8.01 -12.74
CA LEU A 92 14.42 -8.47 -14.12
C LEU A 92 15.70 -9.13 -14.67
N HIS A 93 16.85 -8.50 -14.51
CA HIS A 93 18.14 -9.02 -14.99
C HIS A 93 18.47 -10.40 -14.39
N LYS A 94 18.24 -10.60 -13.08
CA LYS A 94 18.47 -11.89 -12.42
C LYS A 94 17.64 -13.03 -13.01
N ALA A 95 16.48 -12.71 -13.57
CA ALA A 95 15.59 -13.68 -14.23
C ALA A 95 15.79 -13.77 -15.76
N GLY A 96 16.78 -13.06 -16.32
CA GLY A 96 16.99 -12.97 -17.77
C GLY A 96 15.85 -12.26 -18.50
N LEU A 97 15.25 -11.27 -17.86
CA LEU A 97 14.15 -10.45 -18.38
C LEU A 97 14.61 -9.01 -18.63
N SER A 98 13.85 -8.27 -19.45
CA SER A 98 14.11 -6.86 -19.74
C SER A 98 12.93 -5.96 -19.32
N PRO A 99 13.16 -4.64 -19.13
CA PRO A 99 12.09 -3.69 -18.83
C PRO A 99 10.97 -3.63 -19.87
N ASP A 100 11.22 -4.00 -21.12
CA ASP A 100 10.22 -4.00 -22.20
C ASP A 100 9.11 -5.03 -22.00
N GLN A 101 9.33 -6.03 -21.12
CA GLN A 101 8.32 -7.05 -20.76
C GLN A 101 7.35 -6.55 -19.69
N LEU A 102 7.60 -5.39 -19.09
CA LEU A 102 6.70 -4.79 -18.12
C LEU A 102 5.45 -4.20 -18.81
N CYS A 103 4.27 -4.73 -18.49
CA CYS A 103 2.98 -4.29 -19.04
C CYS A 103 2.22 -3.33 -18.10
N CYS A 104 2.93 -2.52 -17.28
CA CYS A 104 2.31 -1.61 -16.33
C CYS A 104 2.00 -0.20 -16.86
N GLY A 105 2.27 0.04 -18.13
CA GLY A 105 2.17 1.37 -18.75
C GLY A 105 3.45 2.18 -18.60
N SER A 106 3.66 3.15 -19.52
CA SER A 106 4.84 4.01 -19.55
C SER A 106 4.56 5.32 -18.84
N GLU A 107 5.32 5.61 -17.80
CA GLU A 107 5.19 6.81 -16.96
C GLU A 107 6.53 7.53 -16.83
N TYR A 108 6.52 8.76 -16.33
CA TYR A 108 7.67 9.37 -15.68
C TYR A 108 7.67 9.05 -14.18
N PRO A 109 8.83 9.13 -13.50
CA PRO A 109 8.87 9.07 -12.04
C PRO A 109 7.93 10.08 -11.39
N MET A 110 7.24 9.69 -10.30
CA MET A 110 6.49 10.64 -9.48
C MET A 110 7.39 11.53 -8.63
N TYR A 111 8.66 11.17 -8.46
CA TYR A 111 9.67 11.98 -7.79
C TYR A 111 10.14 13.06 -8.73
N VAL A 112 9.71 14.31 -8.50
CA VAL A 112 9.93 15.46 -9.40
C VAL A 112 11.39 15.64 -9.82
N PRO A 113 12.41 15.55 -8.93
CA PRO A 113 13.80 15.70 -9.36
C PRO A 113 14.25 14.62 -10.35
N ALA A 114 13.74 13.39 -10.26
CA ALA A 114 14.04 12.32 -11.22
C ALA A 114 13.28 12.53 -12.53
N GLU A 115 12.02 12.96 -12.48
CA GLU A 115 11.25 13.32 -13.67
C GLU A 115 11.92 14.44 -14.46
N ASP A 116 12.34 15.53 -13.79
CA ASP A 116 13.01 16.65 -14.40
C ASP A 116 14.35 16.25 -15.04
N ALA A 117 15.14 15.42 -14.35
CA ALA A 117 16.39 14.92 -14.89
C ALA A 117 16.20 14.13 -16.20
N LEU A 118 15.17 13.26 -16.26
CA LEU A 118 14.85 12.50 -17.48
C LEU A 118 14.37 13.42 -18.61
N LYS A 119 13.50 14.38 -18.31
CA LYS A 119 13.01 15.35 -19.32
C LYS A 119 14.13 16.22 -19.88
N ILE A 120 15.04 16.71 -19.03
CA ILE A 120 16.22 17.51 -19.45
C ILE A 120 17.14 16.67 -20.33
N ALA A 121 17.31 15.37 -20.02
CA ALA A 121 18.11 14.45 -20.81
C ALA A 121 17.41 13.96 -22.09
N GLY A 122 16.16 14.36 -22.35
CA GLY A 122 15.38 13.89 -23.50
C GLY A 122 14.99 12.41 -23.44
N ILE A 123 15.01 11.80 -22.25
CA ILE A 123 14.66 10.39 -22.03
C ILE A 123 13.13 10.28 -21.96
N PRO A 124 12.49 9.41 -22.76
CA PRO A 124 11.04 9.27 -22.78
C PRO A 124 10.52 8.52 -21.57
N ARG A 125 9.20 8.57 -21.38
CA ARG A 125 8.47 7.69 -20.44
C ARG A 125 8.76 6.22 -20.73
N ALA A 126 8.86 5.41 -19.68
CA ALA A 126 9.06 3.98 -19.81
C ALA A 126 8.35 3.20 -18.70
N PRO A 127 8.06 1.90 -18.91
CA PRO A 127 7.38 1.08 -17.91
C PRO A 127 8.18 0.91 -16.61
N ILE A 128 9.50 1.00 -16.68
CA ILE A 128 10.39 0.87 -15.53
C ILE A 128 10.16 1.98 -14.47
N TYR A 129 9.70 3.15 -14.90
CA TYR A 129 9.42 4.30 -14.01
C TYR A 129 8.02 4.25 -13.39
N CYS A 130 7.11 3.39 -13.89
CA CYS A 130 5.78 3.22 -13.33
C CYS A 130 5.87 2.75 -11.87
N ASP A 131 5.04 3.32 -10.99
CA ASP A 131 4.97 2.99 -9.56
C ASP A 131 4.64 1.52 -9.28
N CYS A 132 4.13 0.82 -10.29
CA CYS A 132 3.77 -0.60 -10.26
C CYS A 132 4.85 -1.53 -10.81
N SER A 133 5.97 -1.01 -11.37
CA SER A 133 6.98 -1.83 -12.07
C SER A 133 7.56 -2.94 -11.18
N GLY A 134 7.79 -2.68 -9.88
CA GLY A 134 8.25 -3.67 -8.92
C GLY A 134 7.30 -4.86 -8.77
N LYS A 135 6.00 -4.59 -8.62
CA LYS A 135 4.96 -5.64 -8.58
C LYS A 135 4.94 -6.46 -9.88
N HIS A 136 5.01 -5.80 -11.02
CA HIS A 136 5.03 -6.47 -12.34
C HIS A 136 6.29 -7.32 -12.50
N ALA A 137 7.45 -6.85 -12.06
CA ALA A 137 8.67 -7.66 -12.02
C ALA A 137 8.48 -8.91 -11.15
N GLY A 138 7.84 -8.78 -9.98
CA GLY A 138 7.49 -9.93 -9.12
C GLY A 138 6.60 -10.95 -9.83
N MET A 139 5.58 -10.52 -10.57
CA MET A 139 4.71 -11.40 -11.36
C MET A 139 5.48 -12.09 -12.49
N LEU A 140 6.31 -11.36 -13.21
CA LEU A 140 7.11 -11.89 -14.31
C LEU A 140 8.13 -12.94 -13.86
N ILE A 141 8.87 -12.70 -12.76
CA ILE A 141 9.82 -13.70 -12.23
C ILE A 141 9.10 -14.95 -11.73
N THR A 142 7.88 -14.82 -11.22
CA THR A 142 7.06 -15.96 -10.81
C THR A 142 6.64 -16.79 -12.00
N ALA A 143 6.09 -16.16 -13.05
CA ALA A 143 5.73 -16.86 -14.29
C ALA A 143 6.94 -17.55 -14.92
N ARG A 144 8.09 -16.84 -15.01
CA ARG A 144 9.35 -17.38 -15.54
C ARG A 144 9.83 -18.61 -14.76
N HIS A 145 9.81 -18.52 -13.42
CA HIS A 145 10.26 -19.62 -12.55
C HIS A 145 9.39 -20.86 -12.68
N LEU A 146 8.08 -20.67 -12.82
CA LEU A 146 7.11 -21.77 -12.92
C LEU A 146 6.92 -22.28 -14.36
N GLY A 147 7.66 -21.73 -15.34
CA GLY A 147 7.56 -22.14 -16.75
C GLY A 147 6.23 -21.71 -17.39
N GLU A 148 5.60 -20.67 -16.88
CA GLU A 148 4.35 -20.11 -17.41
C GLU A 148 4.63 -19.07 -18.50
N SER A 149 3.63 -18.73 -19.33
CA SER A 149 3.75 -17.68 -20.33
C SER A 149 4.10 -16.36 -19.67
N LEU A 150 4.96 -15.57 -20.31
CA LEU A 150 5.18 -14.17 -19.93
C LEU A 150 4.20 -13.24 -20.63
N GLU A 151 3.59 -13.69 -21.73
CA GLU A 151 2.55 -12.96 -22.43
C GLU A 151 1.22 -13.08 -21.68
N GLY A 152 0.48 -11.99 -21.61
CA GLY A 152 -0.84 -11.97 -20.97
C GLY A 152 -0.82 -12.14 -19.46
N TYR A 153 0.32 -12.02 -18.77
CA TYR A 153 0.40 -12.18 -17.30
C TYR A 153 -0.45 -11.19 -16.52
N THR A 154 -0.95 -10.16 -17.17
CA THR A 154 -1.89 -9.18 -16.60
C THR A 154 -3.35 -9.61 -16.69
N ALA A 155 -3.68 -10.59 -17.53
CA ALA A 155 -5.04 -11.07 -17.71
C ALA A 155 -5.52 -11.91 -16.51
N LEU A 156 -6.78 -11.79 -16.15
CA LEU A 156 -7.35 -12.49 -14.98
C LEU A 156 -7.16 -14.01 -15.07
N GLU A 157 -7.28 -14.58 -16.26
CA GLU A 157 -7.20 -16.01 -16.53
C GLU A 157 -5.77 -16.56 -16.40
N HIS A 158 -4.78 -15.68 -16.38
CA HIS A 158 -3.39 -16.08 -16.26
C HIS A 158 -3.10 -16.72 -14.88
N PRO A 159 -2.33 -17.83 -14.80
CA PRO A 159 -2.08 -18.53 -13.54
C PRO A 159 -1.54 -17.64 -12.41
N VAL A 160 -0.68 -16.67 -12.73
CA VAL A 160 -0.17 -15.69 -11.73
C VAL A 160 -1.32 -14.91 -11.10
N GLN A 161 -2.30 -14.43 -11.90
CA GLN A 161 -3.42 -13.64 -11.38
C GLN A 161 -4.40 -14.52 -10.59
N GLN A 162 -4.60 -15.77 -11.02
CA GLN A 162 -5.42 -16.73 -10.28
C GLN A 162 -4.84 -17.06 -8.90
N ARG A 163 -3.52 -17.22 -8.79
CA ARG A 163 -2.85 -17.38 -7.48
C ARG A 163 -3.01 -16.15 -6.61
N ILE A 164 -2.87 -14.96 -7.20
CA ILE A 164 -3.07 -13.69 -6.48
C ILE A 164 -4.51 -13.59 -5.97
N LEU A 165 -5.51 -13.88 -6.80
CA LEU A 165 -6.91 -13.86 -6.40
C LEU A 165 -7.20 -14.84 -5.26
N SER A 166 -6.70 -16.07 -5.37
CA SER A 166 -6.85 -17.11 -4.34
C SER A 166 -6.26 -16.66 -3.00
N VAL A 167 -5.02 -16.16 -3.01
CA VAL A 167 -4.36 -15.67 -1.79
C VAL A 167 -5.06 -14.44 -1.22
N PHE A 168 -5.52 -13.52 -2.09
CA PHE A 168 -6.24 -12.32 -1.65
C PHE A 168 -7.54 -12.69 -0.94
N ALA A 169 -8.34 -13.59 -1.53
CA ALA A 169 -9.59 -14.07 -0.95
C ALA A 169 -9.34 -14.78 0.40
N GLU A 170 -8.37 -15.71 0.43
CA GLU A 170 -7.96 -16.39 1.66
C GLU A 170 -7.58 -15.38 2.75
N MET A 171 -6.71 -14.41 2.45
CA MET A 171 -6.25 -13.42 3.43
C MET A 171 -7.37 -12.49 3.90
N CYS A 172 -8.38 -12.24 3.08
CA CYS A 172 -9.56 -11.46 3.44
C CYS A 172 -10.66 -12.32 4.11
N GLY A 173 -10.49 -13.65 4.21
CA GLY A 173 -11.44 -14.56 4.83
C GLY A 173 -12.76 -14.67 4.06
N VAL A 174 -12.69 -14.75 2.74
CA VAL A 174 -13.83 -14.86 1.81
C VAL A 174 -13.52 -15.90 0.73
N GLU A 175 -14.54 -16.32 -0.02
CA GLU A 175 -14.35 -17.11 -1.24
C GLU A 175 -13.91 -16.22 -2.41
N THR A 176 -13.24 -16.80 -3.42
CA THR A 176 -12.81 -16.05 -4.62
C THR A 176 -13.99 -15.45 -5.38
N SER A 177 -15.16 -16.09 -5.34
CA SER A 177 -16.41 -15.61 -5.95
C SER A 177 -16.96 -14.33 -5.31
N ASP A 178 -16.61 -14.05 -4.06
CA ASP A 178 -17.06 -12.86 -3.33
C ASP A 178 -16.24 -11.62 -3.68
N VAL A 179 -15.04 -11.81 -4.26
CA VAL A 179 -14.15 -10.71 -4.63
C VAL A 179 -14.64 -10.07 -5.92
N GLN A 180 -15.06 -8.82 -5.84
CA GLN A 180 -15.39 -8.06 -7.05
C GLN A 180 -14.11 -7.59 -7.73
N LEU A 181 -14.09 -7.72 -9.05
CA LEU A 181 -12.92 -7.45 -9.87
C LEU A 181 -13.18 -6.33 -10.87
N ALA A 182 -12.14 -5.55 -11.14
CA ALA A 182 -12.05 -4.61 -12.25
C ALA A 182 -10.60 -4.57 -12.74
N VAL A 183 -10.25 -3.69 -13.66
CA VAL A 183 -8.89 -3.50 -14.13
C VAL A 183 -8.30 -2.25 -13.49
N ASP A 184 -7.10 -2.37 -12.91
CA ASP A 184 -6.37 -1.22 -12.34
C ASP A 184 -5.65 -0.42 -13.43
N GLY A 185 -5.17 0.78 -13.08
CA GLY A 185 -4.45 1.66 -14.00
C GLY A 185 -3.20 1.03 -14.62
N CYS A 186 -2.58 0.06 -13.94
CA CYS A 186 -1.44 -0.70 -14.45
C CYS A 186 -1.82 -1.97 -15.24
N GLY A 187 -3.08 -2.17 -15.57
CA GLY A 187 -3.55 -3.26 -16.42
C GLY A 187 -3.80 -4.61 -15.74
N VAL A 188 -3.49 -4.78 -14.46
CA VAL A 188 -3.80 -6.04 -13.72
C VAL A 188 -5.17 -5.97 -13.03
N PRO A 189 -5.74 -7.12 -12.64
CA PRO A 189 -6.96 -7.15 -11.84
C PRO A 189 -6.82 -6.36 -10.53
N VAL A 190 -7.84 -5.57 -10.21
CA VAL A 190 -7.99 -4.88 -8.93
C VAL A 190 -9.17 -5.46 -8.16
N HIS A 191 -8.96 -5.69 -6.88
CA HIS A 191 -9.86 -6.44 -6.00
C HIS A 191 -10.66 -5.47 -5.12
N ALA A 192 -11.98 -5.68 -5.02
CA ALA A 192 -12.86 -4.93 -4.14
C ALA A 192 -13.61 -5.86 -3.19
N LEU A 193 -13.67 -5.45 -1.93
CA LEU A 193 -14.40 -6.08 -0.84
C LEU A 193 -14.94 -5.00 0.12
N PRO A 194 -15.84 -5.32 1.03
CA PRO A 194 -16.17 -4.46 2.15
C PRO A 194 -14.92 -4.00 2.90
N LEU A 195 -14.90 -2.74 3.34
CA LEU A 195 -13.73 -2.10 3.95
C LEU A 195 -13.17 -2.90 5.13
N TYR A 196 -14.05 -3.48 5.97
CA TYR A 196 -13.63 -4.30 7.10
C TYR A 196 -12.88 -5.58 6.69
N ARG A 197 -13.20 -6.16 5.53
CA ARG A 197 -12.46 -7.32 4.98
C ARG A 197 -11.06 -6.92 4.54
N LEU A 198 -10.90 -5.70 4.02
CA LEU A 198 -9.59 -5.15 3.69
C LEU A 198 -8.76 -4.83 4.95
N ALA A 199 -9.40 -4.47 6.06
CA ALA A 199 -8.73 -4.39 7.36
C ALA A 199 -8.34 -5.79 7.86
N GLN A 200 -9.23 -6.77 7.76
CA GLN A 200 -8.99 -8.15 8.19
C GLN A 200 -7.77 -8.78 7.52
N CYS A 201 -7.53 -8.55 6.23
CA CYS A 201 -6.36 -9.12 5.58
C CYS A 201 -5.05 -8.59 6.17
N TYR A 202 -5.00 -7.32 6.59
CA TYR A 202 -3.84 -6.76 7.30
C TYR A 202 -3.74 -7.28 8.74
N ALA A 203 -4.88 -7.51 9.42
CA ALA A 203 -4.90 -8.17 10.72
C ALA A 203 -4.30 -9.58 10.64
N ARG A 204 -4.68 -10.36 9.63
CA ARG A 204 -4.15 -11.71 9.41
C ARG A 204 -2.67 -11.70 9.03
N MET A 205 -2.23 -10.77 8.17
CA MET A 205 -0.81 -10.58 7.88
C MET A 205 0.01 -10.22 9.12
N SER A 206 -0.57 -9.49 10.07
CA SER A 206 0.10 -9.06 11.29
C SER A 206 0.26 -10.16 12.33
N LEU A 207 -0.41 -11.32 12.15
CA LEU A 207 -0.37 -12.46 13.05
C LEU A 207 0.00 -13.75 12.30
N PRO A 208 1.26 -13.89 11.83
CA PRO A 208 1.70 -15.04 11.02
C PRO A 208 1.48 -16.40 11.68
N THR A 209 1.40 -16.45 13.00
CA THR A 209 1.17 -17.69 13.77
C THR A 209 -0.17 -18.36 13.50
N LEU A 210 -1.10 -17.67 12.83
CA LEU A 210 -2.38 -18.24 12.38
C LEU A 210 -2.23 -19.25 11.22
N PHE A 211 -1.09 -19.25 10.55
CA PHE A 211 -0.90 -19.98 9.29
C PHE A 211 0.10 -21.13 9.45
N ALA A 212 0.05 -22.06 8.50
CA ALA A 212 1.05 -23.11 8.37
C ALA A 212 2.47 -22.50 8.25
N PRO A 213 3.52 -23.24 8.65
CA PRO A 213 4.90 -22.70 8.76
C PRO A 213 5.39 -21.97 7.50
N THR A 214 5.09 -22.48 6.30
CA THR A 214 5.49 -21.85 5.04
C THR A 214 4.86 -20.47 4.87
N ARG A 215 3.52 -20.36 4.97
CA ARG A 215 2.82 -19.07 4.89
C ARG A 215 3.25 -18.12 6.01
N ALA A 216 3.42 -18.63 7.23
CA ALA A 216 3.91 -17.84 8.35
C ALA A 216 5.30 -17.24 8.09
N ALA A 217 6.22 -18.02 7.52
CA ALA A 217 7.55 -17.55 7.13
C ALA A 217 7.48 -16.50 6.01
N THR A 218 6.63 -16.72 5.00
CA THR A 218 6.38 -15.76 3.91
C THR A 218 5.88 -14.42 4.42
N LEU A 219 4.88 -14.42 5.31
CA LEU A 219 4.31 -13.19 5.87
C LEU A 219 5.34 -12.41 6.68
N ARG A 220 6.14 -13.09 7.52
CA ARG A 220 7.25 -12.45 8.24
C ARG A 220 8.29 -11.86 7.29
N ARG A 221 8.66 -12.60 6.24
CA ARG A 221 9.64 -12.15 5.24
C ARG A 221 9.18 -10.89 4.53
N ILE A 222 7.93 -10.84 4.07
CA ILE A 222 7.34 -9.68 3.39
C ILE A 222 7.28 -8.48 4.33
N THR A 223 6.68 -8.63 5.52
CA THR A 223 6.52 -7.51 6.46
C THR A 223 7.87 -7.01 6.99
N SER A 224 8.85 -7.90 7.21
CA SER A 224 10.22 -7.53 7.59
C SER A 224 10.94 -6.78 6.46
N ALA A 225 10.82 -7.22 5.21
CA ALA A 225 11.40 -6.52 4.06
C ALA A 225 10.83 -5.10 3.93
N MET A 226 9.49 -4.95 4.04
CA MET A 226 8.83 -3.65 3.97
C MET A 226 9.29 -2.69 5.07
N THR A 227 9.43 -3.17 6.31
CA THR A 227 9.80 -2.31 7.46
C THR A 227 11.30 -2.10 7.61
N ALA A 228 12.14 -2.99 7.06
CA ALA A 228 13.58 -2.79 6.98
C ALA A 228 13.99 -1.84 5.83
N HIS A 229 13.18 -1.76 4.78
CA HIS A 229 13.43 -0.94 3.59
C HIS A 229 12.19 -0.12 3.22
N PRO A 230 11.69 0.75 4.13
CA PRO A 230 10.45 1.49 3.90
C PRO A 230 10.53 2.47 2.74
N GLU A 231 11.73 3.01 2.44
CA GLU A 231 12.00 3.85 1.27
C GLU A 231 11.72 3.10 -0.04
N MET A 232 12.00 1.80 -0.09
CA MET A 232 11.72 0.95 -1.25
C MET A 232 10.23 0.73 -1.48
N VAL A 233 9.40 0.82 -0.43
CA VAL A 233 7.95 0.59 -0.51
C VAL A 233 7.21 1.78 -1.12
N ALA A 234 7.70 3.00 -0.91
CA ALA A 234 7.01 4.21 -1.35
C ALA A 234 7.95 5.29 -1.91
N GLY A 235 9.09 5.55 -1.26
CA GLY A 235 10.06 6.57 -1.63
C GLY A 235 10.15 7.72 -0.64
N THR A 236 10.99 8.67 -0.97
CA THR A 236 11.27 9.85 -0.16
C THR A 236 9.98 10.62 0.17
N ASP A 237 9.86 11.06 1.41
CA ASP A 237 8.76 11.89 1.92
C ASP A 237 7.34 11.27 1.87
N ARG A 238 7.22 9.99 1.55
CA ARG A 238 5.92 9.31 1.53
C ARG A 238 5.52 8.84 2.93
N ILE A 239 4.21 8.88 3.22
CA ILE A 239 3.68 8.48 4.54
C ILE A 239 4.03 7.04 4.90
N CYS A 240 4.01 6.09 3.94
CA CYS A 240 4.41 4.70 4.21
C CYS A 240 5.87 4.62 4.66
N THR A 241 6.76 5.38 4.01
CA THR A 241 8.18 5.44 4.37
C THR A 241 8.36 5.98 5.78
N GLN A 242 7.75 7.12 6.10
CA GLN A 242 7.91 7.75 7.42
C GLN A 242 7.31 6.91 8.55
N LEU A 243 6.11 6.34 8.35
CA LEU A 243 5.47 5.49 9.37
C LEU A 243 6.27 4.22 9.64
N MET A 244 6.72 3.52 8.60
CA MET A 244 7.50 2.30 8.80
C MET A 244 8.93 2.56 9.27
N ALA A 245 9.54 3.69 8.90
CA ALA A 245 10.84 4.08 9.44
C ALA A 245 10.76 4.41 10.94
N ALA A 246 9.69 5.06 11.39
CA ALA A 246 9.52 5.44 12.79
C ALA A 246 8.96 4.32 13.67
N PHE A 247 8.05 3.48 13.13
CA PHE A 247 7.24 2.53 13.90
C PHE A 247 7.22 1.13 13.29
N GLY A 248 8.19 0.79 12.45
CA GLY A 248 8.26 -0.51 11.77
C GLY A 248 8.46 -1.72 12.70
N ASP A 249 8.81 -1.50 13.94
CA ASP A 249 8.78 -2.50 15.01
C ASP A 249 7.35 -2.87 15.42
N ARG A 250 6.40 -1.93 15.34
CA ARG A 250 5.01 -2.06 15.77
C ARG A 250 4.03 -2.26 14.63
N ILE A 251 4.28 -1.67 13.46
CA ILE A 251 3.35 -1.69 12.34
C ILE A 251 4.04 -1.97 11.00
N PHE A 252 3.24 -2.40 10.02
CA PHE A 252 3.54 -2.27 8.59
C PHE A 252 2.31 -1.66 7.91
N CYS A 253 2.52 -0.95 6.80
CA CYS A 253 1.44 -0.23 6.16
C CYS A 253 1.63 -0.09 4.66
N LYS A 254 0.53 0.17 3.95
CA LYS A 254 0.55 0.45 2.52
C LYS A 254 -0.56 1.38 2.09
N SER A 255 -0.20 2.41 1.34
CA SER A 255 -1.16 3.29 0.67
C SER A 255 -1.75 2.63 -0.58
N GLY A 256 -3.01 2.96 -0.86
CA GLY A 256 -3.68 2.68 -2.12
C GLY A 256 -4.11 3.98 -2.82
N ALA A 257 -4.31 3.92 -4.12
CA ALA A 257 -4.84 5.05 -4.88
C ALA A 257 -6.24 5.46 -4.39
N SER A 258 -6.67 6.68 -4.74
CA SER A 258 -7.95 7.27 -4.33
C SER A 258 -8.13 7.34 -2.81
N ALA A 259 -7.05 7.66 -2.11
CA ALA A 259 -7.01 7.85 -0.66
C ALA A 259 -7.49 6.63 0.14
N PHE A 260 -7.06 5.45 -0.26
CA PHE A 260 -7.13 4.23 0.52
C PHE A 260 -5.83 4.05 1.33
N TYR A 261 -5.94 3.55 2.55
CA TYR A 261 -4.77 3.24 3.38
C TYR A 261 -5.04 2.04 4.27
N ALA A 262 -4.03 1.15 4.41
CA ALA A 262 -4.13 0.00 5.30
C ALA A 262 -2.89 -0.14 6.19
N VAL A 263 -3.12 -0.61 7.43
CA VAL A 263 -2.09 -0.85 8.45
C VAL A 263 -2.34 -2.19 9.12
N GLY A 264 -1.29 -2.96 9.36
CA GLY A 264 -1.29 -4.11 10.26
C GLY A 264 -0.49 -3.79 11.53
N ILE A 265 -1.07 -4.08 12.69
CA ILE A 265 -0.38 -3.92 13.98
C ILE A 265 0.27 -5.26 14.31
N LYS A 266 1.60 -5.31 14.25
CA LYS A 266 2.41 -6.53 14.38
C LYS A 266 2.10 -7.27 15.69
N ASP A 267 1.99 -8.59 15.58
CA ASP A 267 1.76 -9.53 16.68
C ASP A 267 0.48 -9.30 17.51
N LYS A 268 -0.42 -8.42 17.04
CA LYS A 268 -1.70 -8.14 17.69
C LYS A 268 -2.90 -8.75 16.94
N GLY A 269 -2.72 -9.16 15.69
CA GLY A 269 -3.82 -9.63 14.87
C GLY A 269 -4.87 -8.54 14.63
N ILE A 270 -4.44 -7.28 14.57
CA ILE A 270 -5.30 -6.10 14.33
C ILE A 270 -4.90 -5.46 13.02
N GLY A 271 -5.91 -5.16 12.20
CA GLY A 271 -5.76 -4.44 10.94
C GLY A 271 -6.67 -3.22 10.87
N ILE A 272 -6.21 -2.22 10.14
CA ILE A 272 -6.90 -0.96 9.92
C ILE A 272 -7.04 -0.74 8.42
N ALA A 273 -8.22 -0.32 7.97
CA ALA A 273 -8.45 0.19 6.62
C ALA A 273 -9.17 1.53 6.70
N LEU A 274 -8.68 2.50 5.93
CA LEU A 274 -9.23 3.84 5.81
C LEU A 274 -9.51 4.16 4.34
N LYS A 275 -10.67 4.74 4.06
CA LYS A 275 -11.06 5.21 2.74
C LYS A 275 -11.67 6.62 2.82
N MET A 276 -11.06 7.59 2.12
CA MET A 276 -11.66 8.91 1.90
C MET A 276 -12.55 8.87 0.67
N GLU A 277 -13.77 9.40 0.77
CA GLU A 277 -14.75 9.37 -0.34
C GLU A 277 -14.36 10.29 -1.49
N ASP A 278 -13.81 11.45 -1.16
CA ASP A 278 -13.37 12.46 -2.13
C ASP A 278 -12.00 12.16 -2.76
N GLY A 279 -11.31 11.10 -2.30
CA GLY A 279 -9.98 10.76 -2.78
C GLY A 279 -8.86 11.68 -2.27
N ALA A 280 -9.11 12.51 -1.26
CA ALA A 280 -8.14 13.47 -0.70
C ALA A 280 -6.98 12.77 0.01
N SER A 281 -5.98 12.36 -0.75
CA SER A 281 -4.79 11.67 -0.23
C SER A 281 -3.95 12.53 0.74
N SER A 282 -4.08 13.85 0.67
CA SER A 282 -3.41 14.78 1.58
C SER A 282 -3.91 14.70 3.02
N ILE A 283 -5.15 14.22 3.24
CA ILE A 283 -5.76 14.09 4.57
C ILE A 283 -5.40 12.73 5.22
N VAL A 284 -5.11 11.71 4.42
CA VAL A 284 -4.82 10.35 4.90
C VAL A 284 -3.73 10.30 5.97
N PRO A 285 -2.59 11.01 5.85
CA PRO A 285 -1.54 10.97 6.87
C PRO A 285 -2.04 11.42 8.26
N TYR A 286 -2.77 12.53 8.31
CA TYR A 286 -3.31 13.06 9.56
C TYR A 286 -4.36 12.13 10.17
N ALA A 287 -5.23 11.57 9.32
CA ALA A 287 -6.27 10.65 9.75
C ALA A 287 -5.68 9.37 10.32
N ILE A 288 -4.70 8.75 9.63
CA ILE A 288 -4.10 7.49 10.09
C ILE A 288 -3.27 7.67 11.38
N LEU A 289 -2.55 8.79 11.52
CA LEU A 289 -1.86 9.11 12.76
C LEU A 289 -2.84 9.26 13.92
N SER A 290 -3.97 9.93 13.71
CA SER A 290 -5.04 10.02 14.70
C SER A 290 -5.61 8.64 15.08
N VAL A 291 -5.86 7.77 14.10
CA VAL A 291 -6.33 6.40 14.36
C VAL A 291 -5.33 5.63 15.21
N LEU A 292 -4.03 5.67 14.85
CA LEU A 292 -2.99 4.97 15.60
C LEU A 292 -2.86 5.49 17.05
N THR A 293 -3.02 6.81 17.23
CA THR A 293 -3.02 7.44 18.56
C THR A 293 -4.25 7.04 19.37
N GLN A 294 -5.46 7.07 18.78
CA GLN A 294 -6.70 6.67 19.44
C GLN A 294 -6.69 5.20 19.87
N LEU A 295 -5.98 4.35 19.12
CA LEU A 295 -5.81 2.92 19.43
C LEU A 295 -4.64 2.67 20.42
N GLY A 296 -3.91 3.70 20.84
CA GLY A 296 -2.75 3.57 21.74
C GLY A 296 -1.56 2.84 21.11
N VAL A 297 -1.47 2.78 19.78
CA VAL A 297 -0.34 2.17 19.05
C VAL A 297 0.87 3.09 19.07
N ILE A 298 0.62 4.39 18.95
CA ILE A 298 1.61 5.46 19.09
C ILE A 298 1.12 6.52 20.08
N THR A 299 2.03 7.29 20.67
CA THR A 299 1.65 8.40 21.53
C THR A 299 1.39 9.68 20.71
N PRO A 300 0.71 10.70 21.27
CA PRO A 300 0.57 12.00 20.60
C PRO A 300 1.92 12.65 20.27
N GLU A 301 2.92 12.50 21.13
CA GLU A 301 4.27 13.04 20.96
C GLU A 301 4.96 12.34 19.78
N GLU A 302 4.85 11.01 19.68
CA GLU A 302 5.36 10.23 18.56
C GLU A 302 4.70 10.64 17.25
N ALA A 303 3.38 10.85 17.24
CA ALA A 303 2.67 11.33 16.06
C ALA A 303 3.18 12.71 15.60
N CYS A 304 3.48 13.61 16.55
CA CYS A 304 4.02 14.93 16.28
C CYS A 304 5.50 14.90 15.85
N SER A 305 6.23 13.80 16.08
CA SER A 305 7.65 13.69 15.73
C SER A 305 7.90 13.46 14.25
N LEU A 306 6.87 13.11 13.47
CA LEU A 306 7.02 12.88 12.03
C LEU A 306 7.20 14.22 11.29
N PRO A 307 8.36 14.45 10.63
CA PRO A 307 8.76 15.80 10.18
C PRO A 307 7.76 16.45 9.23
N ARG A 308 7.06 15.66 8.41
CA ARG A 308 6.19 16.18 7.35
C ARG A 308 4.72 16.32 7.77
N TYR A 309 4.29 15.61 8.82
CA TYR A 309 2.87 15.48 9.15
C TYR A 309 2.47 16.04 10.52
N HIS A 310 3.38 16.77 11.18
CA HIS A 310 3.08 17.47 12.44
C HIS A 310 2.33 18.79 12.19
N ASP A 311 2.65 19.47 11.09
CA ASP A 311 2.02 20.75 10.75
C ASP A 311 0.75 20.53 9.92
N LYS A 312 -0.36 21.07 10.40
CA LYS A 312 -1.67 21.03 9.76
C LYS A 312 -2.07 22.36 9.14
N ASN A 313 -1.16 23.33 9.10
CA ASN A 313 -1.40 24.63 8.48
C ASN A 313 -1.42 24.53 6.97
N LEU A 314 -2.20 25.40 6.34
CA LEU A 314 -2.24 25.63 4.90
C LEU A 314 -1.49 26.91 4.59
N TYR A 315 -0.58 26.83 3.62
CA TYR A 315 0.27 27.95 3.24
C TYR A 315 -0.07 28.45 1.84
N ASN A 316 0.05 29.76 1.62
CA ASN A 316 0.00 30.34 0.28
C ASN A 316 1.38 30.34 -0.38
N ASN A 317 1.46 30.88 -1.60
CA ASN A 317 2.70 30.96 -2.37
C ASN A 317 3.76 31.91 -1.75
N HIS A 318 3.38 32.72 -0.75
CA HIS A 318 4.28 33.57 0.04
C HIS A 318 4.69 32.93 1.36
N HIS A 319 4.38 31.61 1.54
CA HIS A 319 4.64 30.88 2.78
C HIS A 319 3.94 31.46 4.04
N ALA A 320 2.88 32.25 3.85
CA ALA A 320 2.04 32.70 4.95
C ALA A 320 0.94 31.68 5.25
N VAL A 321 0.65 31.48 6.54
CA VAL A 321 -0.48 30.63 6.96
C VAL A 321 -1.78 31.30 6.55
N VAL A 322 -2.60 30.59 5.78
CA VAL A 322 -3.90 31.06 5.26
C VAL A 322 -5.07 30.21 5.70
N GLY A 323 -4.79 29.10 6.37
CA GLY A 323 -5.80 28.17 6.85
C GLY A 323 -5.18 27.02 7.62
N ARG A 324 -6.01 26.04 7.96
CA ARG A 324 -5.59 24.83 8.69
C ARG A 324 -6.45 23.63 8.35
N THR A 325 -5.91 22.44 8.58
CA THR A 325 -6.66 21.18 8.58
C THR A 325 -7.00 20.80 10.02
N GLU A 326 -8.23 20.48 10.30
CA GLU A 326 -8.72 20.07 11.62
C GLU A 326 -9.42 18.73 11.51
N LEU A 327 -8.95 17.73 12.28
CA LEU A 327 -9.59 16.42 12.36
C LEU A 327 -10.83 16.50 13.24
N ALA A 328 -11.93 15.89 12.78
CA ALA A 328 -13.24 16.02 13.41
C ALA A 328 -13.89 14.64 13.63
N PHE A 329 -13.11 13.64 14.11
CA PHE A 329 -13.64 12.32 14.37
C PHE A 329 -13.06 11.66 15.61
N GLN A 330 -13.86 10.78 16.19
CA GLN A 330 -13.48 9.77 17.17
C GLN A 330 -13.94 8.41 16.66
N LEU A 331 -13.13 7.38 16.87
CA LEU A 331 -13.52 6.02 16.54
C LEU A 331 -14.61 5.55 17.49
N GLU A 332 -15.63 4.91 16.93
CA GLU A 332 -16.69 4.23 17.68
C GLU A 332 -16.24 2.80 17.99
N GLN A 333 -16.20 2.44 19.27
CA GLN A 333 -15.96 1.07 19.68
C GLN A 333 -17.20 0.22 19.39
N VAL A 334 -16.99 -0.95 18.78
CA VAL A 334 -18.06 -1.91 18.52
C VAL A 334 -18.02 -2.97 19.61
N CYS A 335 -19.13 -3.09 20.34
CA CYS A 335 -19.29 -4.05 21.46
C CYS A 335 -19.52 -5.48 20.98
#